data_21b0bdcd3f6b8a6f0380f236c5cddebd
#
_entry.id   21b0bdcd3f6b8a6f0380f236c5cddebd
#
_cell.length_a   1.000
_cell.length_b   1.000
_cell.length_c   1.000
_cell.angle_alpha   90.00
_cell.angle_beta   90.00
_cell.angle_gamma   90.00
#
_symmetry.space_group_name_H-M   'P 1'
#
loop_
_entity.id
_entity.type
_entity.pdbx_description
1 polymer ?
#
loop_
_entity_poly.entity_id
_entity_poly.type
_entity_poly.pdbx_seq_one_letter_code
_entity_poly.pdbx_strand_id
1 'polypeptide(L)'
;MKKLFLTLTVLALALLNAGAEEKTRTFSFGDIESLDVNFCYQVHVTEGNSGSVKIVYDSAFDEFIVADYNSKSRMLVMDMDKKMPKKLTVGRSPQIHVYVEMDEITALLISGAASVTFDGEYKGDDLRIELSGASKINNLNIDGKSLRFTC
;
A
#
# COMPACT_ATOMS: atom_id res chain seq x y z
N MET A 1 20.96 -13.14 -9.61
CA MET A 1 19.84 -12.32 -10.11
C MET A 1 18.55 -13.08 -9.86
N LYS A 2 17.76 -12.62 -8.91
CA LYS A 2 16.40 -13.15 -8.73
C LYS A 2 15.52 -12.54 -9.79
N LYS A 3 15.00 -13.35 -10.70
CA LYS A 3 13.99 -12.90 -11.66
C LYS A 3 12.71 -12.61 -10.91
N LEU A 4 12.29 -11.35 -10.93
CA LEU A 4 11.01 -10.94 -10.44
C LEU A 4 9.93 -11.52 -11.36
N PHE A 5 9.23 -12.55 -10.93
CA PHE A 5 8.05 -13.03 -11.66
C PHE A 5 6.89 -12.11 -11.33
N LEU A 6 6.67 -11.14 -12.20
CA LEU A 6 5.48 -10.30 -12.18
C LEU A 6 4.33 -11.10 -12.77
N THR A 7 3.57 -11.78 -11.92
CA THR A 7 2.32 -12.41 -12.36
C THR A 7 1.24 -11.33 -12.35
N LEU A 8 1.01 -10.69 -13.47
CA LEU A 8 -0.06 -9.74 -13.67
C LEU A 8 -1.35 -10.51 -13.95
N THR A 9 -2.15 -10.73 -12.93
CA THR A 9 -3.51 -11.25 -13.12
C THR A 9 -4.48 -10.06 -13.18
N VAL A 10 -4.89 -9.67 -14.37
CA VAL A 10 -5.93 -8.66 -14.56
C VAL A 10 -7.28 -9.36 -14.54
N LEU A 11 -7.98 -9.28 -13.44
CA LEU A 11 -9.38 -9.69 -13.35
C LEU A 11 -10.27 -8.45 -13.51
N ALA A 12 -10.79 -8.25 -14.72
CA ALA A 12 -11.76 -7.21 -14.98
C ALA A 12 -13.14 -7.69 -14.54
N LEU A 13 -13.62 -7.22 -13.40
CA LEU A 13 -15.04 -7.31 -13.05
C LEU A 13 -15.75 -6.08 -13.65
N ALA A 14 -16.42 -6.29 -14.77
CA ALA A 14 -17.28 -5.27 -15.33
C ALA A 14 -18.56 -5.16 -14.50
N LEU A 15 -18.61 -4.20 -13.59
CA LEU A 15 -19.87 -3.76 -12.99
C LEU A 15 -20.51 -2.77 -13.95
N LEU A 16 -21.66 -3.15 -14.49
CA LEU A 16 -22.53 -2.33 -15.36
C LEU A 16 -23.14 -1.16 -14.57
N ASN A 17 -22.33 -0.14 -14.28
CA ASN A 17 -22.82 1.17 -13.89
C ASN A 17 -22.05 2.22 -14.68
N ALA A 18 -22.78 3.16 -15.28
CA ALA A 18 -22.22 4.29 -16.01
C ALA A 18 -21.26 5.08 -15.11
N GLY A 19 -19.96 4.78 -15.16
CA GLY A 19 -18.93 5.36 -14.29
C GLY A 19 -17.61 4.63 -14.42
N ALA A 20 -16.81 4.69 -13.39
CA ALA A 20 -15.48 4.14 -13.30
C ALA A 20 -15.47 2.60 -13.38
N GLU A 21 -14.62 2.06 -14.24
CA GLU A 21 -14.33 0.63 -14.29
C GLU A 21 -13.30 0.29 -13.21
N GLU A 22 -13.66 -0.61 -12.31
CA GLU A 22 -12.74 -1.09 -11.26
C GLU A 22 -11.79 -2.14 -11.83
N LYS A 23 -10.51 -1.98 -11.54
CA LYS A 23 -9.44 -2.94 -11.89
C LYS A 23 -8.76 -3.47 -10.64
N THR A 24 -8.20 -4.66 -10.77
CA THR A 24 -7.40 -5.31 -9.74
C THR A 24 -6.04 -5.72 -10.31
N ARG A 25 -4.97 -5.37 -9.60
CA ARG A 25 -3.63 -5.91 -9.84
C ARG A 25 -3.18 -6.71 -8.64
N THR A 26 -2.49 -7.82 -8.89
CA THR A 26 -1.88 -8.64 -7.84
C THR A 26 -0.40 -8.80 -8.12
N PHE A 27 0.40 -8.58 -7.11
CA PHE A 27 1.84 -8.78 -7.14
C PHE A 27 2.23 -9.86 -6.13
N SER A 28 3.31 -10.55 -6.39
CA SER A 28 3.94 -11.46 -5.43
C SER A 28 5.38 -10.99 -5.22
N PHE A 29 5.63 -10.46 -4.03
CA PHE A 29 6.96 -10.03 -3.59
C PHE A 29 7.53 -11.03 -2.55
N GLY A 30 8.62 -10.68 -1.92
CA GLY A 30 9.08 -11.37 -0.72
C GLY A 30 8.36 -10.87 0.54
N ASP A 31 8.86 -11.25 1.70
CA ASP A 31 8.34 -10.75 2.98
C ASP A 31 8.34 -9.23 3.02
N ILE A 32 7.24 -8.65 3.45
CA ILE A 32 7.09 -7.20 3.58
C ILE A 32 7.13 -6.85 5.06
N GLU A 33 8.11 -6.05 5.46
CA GLU A 33 8.30 -5.60 6.84
C GLU A 33 8.21 -4.07 6.98
N SER A 34 8.21 -3.35 5.87
CA SER A 34 8.12 -1.89 5.85
C SER A 34 7.19 -1.41 4.76
N LEU A 35 6.51 -0.30 5.03
CA LEU A 35 5.63 0.38 4.09
C LEU A 35 6.07 1.82 3.90
N ASP A 36 6.16 2.24 2.65
CA ASP A 36 6.26 3.64 2.24
C ASP A 36 5.06 3.96 1.36
N VAL A 37 4.07 4.62 1.94
CA VAL A 37 2.77 4.85 1.32
C VAL A 37 2.54 6.34 1.14
N ASN A 38 2.34 6.75 -0.09
CA ASN A 38 2.15 8.13 -0.48
C ASN A 38 0.77 8.32 -1.12
N PHE A 39 0.44 9.55 -1.46
CA PHE A 39 -0.78 9.93 -2.16
C PHE A 39 -2.05 9.67 -1.33
N CYS A 40 -3.01 8.88 -1.82
CA CYS A 40 -4.30 8.64 -1.17
C CYS A 40 -4.67 7.15 -1.09
N TYR A 41 -3.67 6.30 -1.02
CA TYR A 41 -3.89 4.87 -0.85
C TYR A 41 -4.55 4.54 0.49
N GLN A 42 -5.46 3.60 0.46
CA GLN A 42 -6.04 2.96 1.64
C GLN A 42 -5.45 1.55 1.74
N VAL A 43 -4.52 1.36 2.65
CA VAL A 43 -3.80 0.10 2.83
C VAL A 43 -4.45 -0.69 3.96
N HIS A 44 -4.78 -1.94 3.68
CA HIS A 44 -5.31 -2.90 4.63
C HIS A 44 -4.27 -3.98 4.89
N VAL A 45 -3.79 -4.03 6.12
CA VAL A 45 -2.76 -4.98 6.54
C VAL A 45 -3.38 -6.08 7.39
N THR A 46 -3.11 -7.32 7.02
CA THR A 46 -3.47 -8.51 7.79
C THR A 46 -2.23 -9.30 8.16
N GLU A 47 -2.34 -10.17 9.17
CA GLU A 47 -1.24 -11.03 9.57
C GLU A 47 -0.92 -12.05 8.47
N GLY A 48 0.34 -12.24 8.17
CA GLY A 48 0.83 -13.21 7.21
C GLY A 48 2.14 -12.79 6.55
N ASN A 49 2.73 -13.68 5.78
CA ASN A 49 4.02 -13.46 5.12
C ASN A 49 4.05 -13.99 3.68
N SER A 50 2.91 -14.05 3.03
CA SER A 50 2.82 -14.55 1.65
C SER A 50 3.54 -13.66 0.62
N GLY A 51 3.78 -12.39 0.97
CA GLY A 51 4.30 -11.39 0.03
C GLY A 51 3.29 -10.99 -1.06
N SER A 52 2.04 -11.40 -0.91
CA SER A 52 0.97 -11.04 -1.85
C SER A 52 0.49 -9.60 -1.61
N VAL A 53 0.43 -8.82 -2.67
CA VAL A 53 -0.10 -7.45 -2.67
C VAL A 53 -1.19 -7.36 -3.73
N LYS A 54 -2.39 -7.02 -3.30
CA LYS A 54 -3.54 -6.83 -4.16
C LYS A 54 -3.94 -5.36 -4.15
N ILE A 55 -4.07 -4.75 -5.32
CA ILE A 55 -4.48 -3.35 -5.47
C ILE A 55 -5.78 -3.30 -6.26
N VAL A 56 -6.79 -2.66 -5.69
CA VAL A 56 -8.11 -2.42 -6.30
C VAL A 56 -8.28 -0.94 -6.54
N TYR A 57 -8.53 -0.53 -7.77
CA TYR A 57 -8.52 0.87 -8.17
C TYR A 57 -9.41 1.13 -9.39
N ASP A 58 -9.73 2.41 -9.62
CA ASP A 58 -10.39 2.88 -10.84
C ASP A 58 -9.43 2.81 -12.04
N SER A 59 -9.90 2.31 -13.17
CA SER A 59 -9.13 2.17 -14.41
C SER A 59 -8.47 3.46 -14.89
N ALA A 60 -9.00 4.61 -14.52
CA ALA A 60 -8.40 5.91 -14.84
C ALA A 60 -6.99 6.09 -14.27
N PHE A 61 -6.64 5.36 -13.22
CA PHE A 61 -5.32 5.41 -12.57
C PHE A 61 -4.37 4.31 -13.05
N ASP A 62 -4.78 3.45 -13.97
CA ASP A 62 -4.07 2.23 -14.35
C ASP A 62 -2.60 2.47 -14.75
N GLU A 63 -2.33 3.53 -15.51
CA GLU A 63 -0.99 3.88 -15.98
C GLU A 63 -0.12 4.58 -14.92
N PHE A 64 -0.73 5.06 -13.83
CA PHE A 64 -0.07 5.94 -12.88
C PHE A 64 0.24 5.30 -11.54
N ILE A 65 -0.32 4.12 -11.25
CA ILE A 65 -0.06 3.41 -10.00
C ILE A 65 1.35 2.87 -10.00
N VAL A 66 2.12 3.24 -8.98
CA VAL A 66 3.46 2.74 -8.72
C VAL A 66 3.43 1.83 -7.50
N ALA A 67 3.75 0.57 -7.70
CA ALA A 67 3.98 -0.41 -6.65
C ALA A 67 5.38 -0.99 -6.84
N ASP A 68 6.29 -0.70 -5.95
CA ASP A 68 7.67 -1.14 -6.01
C ASP A 68 8.07 -1.85 -4.72
N TYR A 69 9.03 -2.76 -4.80
CA TYR A 69 9.49 -3.54 -3.68
C TYR A 69 11.02 -3.60 -3.62
N ASN A 70 11.56 -3.15 -2.50
CA ASN A 70 12.97 -3.26 -2.21
C ASN A 70 13.24 -4.50 -1.36
N SER A 71 13.87 -5.51 -1.96
CA SER A 71 14.14 -6.79 -1.29
C SER A 71 15.19 -6.69 -0.18
N LYS A 72 16.06 -5.69 -0.19
CA LYS A 72 17.07 -5.48 0.85
C LYS A 72 16.47 -4.93 2.14
N SER A 73 15.57 -3.95 2.01
CA SER A 73 14.87 -3.34 3.15
C SER A 73 13.51 -3.99 3.43
N ARG A 74 13.07 -4.93 2.57
CA ARG A 74 11.73 -5.54 2.62
C ARG A 74 10.60 -4.51 2.66
N MET A 75 10.79 -3.43 1.90
CA MET A 75 9.89 -2.30 1.86
C MET A 75 9.02 -2.31 0.60
N LEU A 76 7.72 -2.25 0.81
CA LEU A 76 6.75 -1.98 -0.24
C LEU A 76 6.55 -0.48 -0.36
N VAL A 77 6.77 0.05 -1.56
CA VAL A 77 6.54 1.46 -1.90
C VAL A 77 5.29 1.59 -2.74
N MET A 78 4.32 2.35 -2.25
CA MET A 78 3.10 2.70 -2.96
C MET A 78 3.10 4.20 -3.23
N ASP A 79 3.16 4.55 -4.49
CA ASP A 79 3.19 5.94 -4.93
C ASP A 79 2.39 6.13 -6.23
N MET A 80 2.34 7.33 -6.72
CA MET A 80 1.67 7.69 -7.96
C MET A 80 2.69 8.32 -8.91
N ASP A 81 2.62 7.96 -10.20
CA ASP A 81 3.49 8.55 -11.22
C ASP A 81 3.26 10.07 -11.29
N LYS A 82 4.35 10.82 -11.31
CA LYS A 82 4.34 12.29 -11.39
C LYS A 82 3.69 12.83 -12.66
N LYS A 83 3.57 11.99 -13.69
CA LYS A 83 2.90 12.33 -14.95
C LYS A 83 1.38 12.28 -14.86
N MET A 84 0.83 11.81 -13.75
CA MET A 84 -0.61 11.74 -13.54
C MET A 84 -1.26 13.12 -13.70
N PRO A 85 -2.27 13.25 -14.58
CA PRO A 85 -2.96 14.54 -14.76
C PRO A 85 -3.70 14.95 -13.50
N LYS A 86 -3.52 16.19 -13.06
CA LYS A 86 -4.21 16.74 -11.87
C LYS A 86 -5.74 16.66 -11.96
N LYS A 87 -6.28 16.68 -13.17
CA LYS A 87 -7.74 16.56 -13.42
C LYS A 87 -8.36 15.26 -12.88
N LEU A 88 -7.54 14.21 -12.69
CA LEU A 88 -8.04 12.94 -12.15
C LEU A 88 -8.37 13.02 -10.66
N THR A 89 -7.82 14.00 -9.96
CA THR A 89 -8.03 14.19 -8.51
C THR A 89 -8.90 15.38 -8.16
N VAL A 90 -9.15 16.26 -9.11
CA VAL A 90 -9.99 17.46 -8.88
C VAL A 90 -11.45 17.05 -8.67
N GLY A 91 -12.00 17.39 -7.51
CA GLY A 91 -13.38 17.12 -7.14
C GLY A 91 -13.70 15.64 -6.85
N ARG A 92 -12.70 14.80 -6.75
CA ARG A 92 -12.85 13.37 -6.45
C ARG A 92 -11.79 12.94 -5.44
N SER A 93 -12.20 12.11 -4.48
CA SER A 93 -11.26 11.35 -3.66
C SER A 93 -11.06 9.99 -4.33
N PRO A 94 -9.90 9.72 -4.91
CA PRO A 94 -9.63 8.41 -5.49
C PRO A 94 -9.78 7.32 -4.44
N GLN A 95 -10.47 6.23 -4.78
CA GLN A 95 -10.60 5.06 -3.94
C GLN A 95 -9.64 4.00 -4.45
N ILE A 96 -8.45 3.94 -3.85
CA ILE A 96 -7.43 2.96 -4.20
C ILE A 96 -7.12 2.14 -2.96
N HIS A 97 -7.50 0.87 -2.98
CA HIS A 97 -7.32 -0.04 -1.86
C HIS A 97 -6.15 -0.98 -2.12
N VAL A 98 -5.29 -1.14 -1.14
CA VAL A 98 -4.16 -2.06 -1.16
C VAL A 98 -4.32 -3.06 -0.03
N TYR A 99 -4.22 -4.34 -0.34
CA TYR A 99 -4.29 -5.43 0.62
C TYR A 99 -2.94 -6.11 0.69
N VAL A 100 -2.35 -6.17 1.87
CA VAL A 100 -1.01 -6.70 2.10
C VAL A 100 -0.96 -7.51 3.40
N GLU A 101 -0.11 -8.52 3.42
CA GLU A 101 0.17 -9.31 4.63
C GLU A 101 1.52 -8.91 5.21
N MET A 102 1.59 -8.78 6.53
CA MET A 102 2.81 -8.51 7.29
C MET A 102 2.80 -9.30 8.60
N ASP A 103 3.94 -9.83 9.04
CA ASP A 103 4.12 -10.44 10.35
C ASP A 103 4.92 -9.53 11.28
N GLU A 104 5.96 -8.92 10.76
CA GLU A 104 6.84 -7.99 11.45
C GLU A 104 6.79 -6.62 10.77
N ILE A 105 6.86 -5.57 11.58
CA ILE A 105 6.86 -4.19 11.08
C ILE A 105 8.10 -3.48 11.59
N THR A 106 8.95 -3.00 10.68
CA THR A 106 10.18 -2.27 11.00
C THR A 106 10.05 -0.77 10.72
N ALA A 107 9.32 -0.38 9.68
CA ALA A 107 9.07 1.02 9.37
C ALA A 107 7.73 1.24 8.68
N LEU A 108 7.08 2.34 9.03
CA LEU A 108 5.88 2.86 8.40
C LEU A 108 6.12 4.33 8.04
N LEU A 109 6.29 4.61 6.76
CA LEU A 109 6.45 5.96 6.21
C LEU A 109 5.18 6.29 5.43
N ILE A 110 4.36 7.17 5.95
CA ILE A 110 3.04 7.45 5.39
C ILE A 110 2.88 8.94 5.17
N SER A 111 2.56 9.32 3.96
CA SER A 111 2.42 10.73 3.56
C SER A 111 1.20 10.99 2.68
N GLY A 112 0.95 12.24 2.39
CA GLY A 112 -0.21 12.67 1.60
C GLY A 112 -1.51 12.53 2.37
N ALA A 113 -2.51 11.89 1.78
CA ALA A 113 -3.79 11.57 2.39
C ALA A 113 -4.02 10.05 2.52
N ALA A 114 -2.93 9.32 2.66
CA ALA A 114 -2.96 7.87 2.79
C ALA A 114 -3.43 7.41 4.17
N SER A 115 -4.04 6.26 4.22
CA SER A 115 -4.40 5.59 5.47
C SER A 115 -3.93 4.14 5.47
N VAL A 116 -3.46 3.68 6.62
CA VAL A 116 -3.09 2.28 6.83
C VAL A 116 -3.89 1.74 7.99
N THR A 117 -4.62 0.67 7.77
CA THR A 117 -5.44 0.01 8.78
C THR A 117 -4.90 -1.39 9.01
N PHE A 118 -4.63 -1.72 10.25
CA PHE A 118 -4.10 -3.01 10.66
C PHE A 118 -5.20 -3.89 11.26
N ASP A 119 -5.14 -5.17 10.95
CA ASP A 119 -5.96 -6.21 11.58
C ASP A 119 -5.01 -7.29 12.10
N GLY A 120 -4.99 -7.47 13.42
CA GLY A 120 -4.13 -8.42 14.10
C GLY A 120 -3.05 -7.79 14.96
N GLU A 121 -2.10 -8.62 15.39
CA GLU A 121 -0.97 -8.26 16.23
C GLU A 121 0.35 -8.51 15.49
N TYR A 122 1.26 -7.55 15.56
CA TYR A 122 2.50 -7.56 14.79
C TYR A 122 3.71 -7.47 15.69
N LYS A 123 4.83 -8.04 15.27
CA LYS A 123 6.13 -7.88 15.92
C LYS A 123 6.82 -6.63 15.38
N GLY A 124 7.51 -5.90 16.28
CA GLY A 124 8.23 -4.69 15.86
C GLY A 124 9.20 -4.24 16.93
N ASP A 125 10.37 -4.87 17.02
CA ASP A 125 11.35 -4.59 18.08
C ASP A 125 11.88 -3.15 18.06
N ASP A 126 12.14 -2.59 16.86
CA ASP A 126 12.59 -1.22 16.65
C ASP A 126 11.75 -0.58 15.53
N LEU A 127 10.52 -0.22 15.87
CA LEU A 127 9.60 0.34 14.89
C LEU A 127 9.81 1.85 14.70
N ARG A 128 9.98 2.26 13.45
CA ARG A 128 10.02 3.65 13.02
C ARG A 128 8.71 4.01 12.33
N ILE A 129 8.04 5.05 12.81
CA ILE A 129 6.83 5.59 12.20
C ILE A 129 7.06 7.06 11.84
N GLU A 130 6.82 7.39 10.60
CA GLU A 130 6.81 8.77 10.11
C GLU A 130 5.48 9.06 9.43
N LEU A 131 4.76 10.06 9.93
CA LEU A 131 3.51 10.54 9.36
C LEU A 131 3.68 11.98 8.87
N SER A 132 3.16 12.27 7.70
CA SER A 132 3.08 13.63 7.19
C SER A 132 1.80 13.87 6.40
N GLY A 133 1.42 15.15 6.24
CA GLY A 133 0.18 15.51 5.57
C GLY A 133 -1.06 15.11 6.38
N ALA A 134 -2.07 14.59 5.71
CA ALA A 134 -3.32 14.13 6.31
C ALA A 134 -3.37 12.59 6.45
N SER A 135 -2.21 11.98 6.65
CA SER A 135 -2.08 10.53 6.78
C SER A 135 -2.59 9.99 8.11
N LYS A 136 -3.00 8.72 8.11
CA LYS A 136 -3.57 8.05 9.29
C LYS A 136 -3.07 6.61 9.42
N ILE A 137 -2.88 6.19 10.68
CA ILE A 137 -2.70 4.77 11.04
C ILE A 137 -3.85 4.39 11.98
N ASN A 138 -4.51 3.28 11.70
CA ASN A 138 -5.62 2.77 12.48
C ASN A 138 -5.32 1.37 13.00
N ASN A 139 -5.69 1.09 14.24
CA ASN A 139 -5.68 -0.23 14.88
C ASN A 139 -4.31 -0.92 14.91
N LEU A 140 -3.23 -0.16 15.00
CA LEU A 140 -1.89 -0.73 15.11
C LEU A 140 -1.67 -1.33 16.50
N ASN A 141 -1.49 -2.64 16.55
CA ASN A 141 -1.14 -3.39 17.74
C ASN A 141 0.22 -4.05 17.55
N ILE A 142 1.22 -3.60 18.31
CA ILE A 142 2.61 -4.00 18.18
C ILE A 142 3.13 -4.59 19.49
N ASP A 143 3.72 -5.77 19.38
CA ASP A 143 4.58 -6.34 20.41
C ASP A 143 6.04 -6.01 20.06
N GLY A 144 6.65 -5.12 20.84
CA GLY A 144 8.00 -4.62 20.53
C GLY A 144 8.65 -3.86 21.66
N LYS A 145 9.94 -3.58 21.51
CA LYS A 145 10.79 -3.01 22.57
C LYS A 145 10.96 -1.50 22.47
N SER A 146 10.95 -0.95 21.26
CA SER A 146 11.13 0.48 21.06
C SER A 146 10.29 1.01 19.91
N LEU A 147 9.84 2.24 20.07
CA LEU A 147 9.06 2.96 19.06
C LEU A 147 9.68 4.34 18.84
N ARG A 148 10.00 4.66 17.60
CA ARG A 148 10.42 5.99 17.17
C ARG A 148 9.32 6.60 16.30
N PHE A 149 8.75 7.69 16.76
CA PHE A 149 7.64 8.36 16.09
C PHE A 149 8.02 9.79 15.68
N THR A 150 7.69 10.15 14.44
CA THR A 150 7.87 11.48 13.88
C THR A 150 6.62 11.90 13.09
N CYS A 151 6.12 13.09 13.32
CA CYS A 151 5.03 13.68 12.56
C CYS A 151 5.25 15.17 12.30
#